data_b1f79e4daa3defd2df5536be39fff501
#
_entry.id   b1f79e4daa3defd2df5536be39fff501
#
_cell.length_a   1.000
_cell.length_b   1.000
_cell.length_c   1.000
_cell.angle_alpha   90.00
_cell.angle_beta   90.00
_cell.angle_gamma   90.00
#
_symmetry.space_group_name_H-M   'P 1'
#
loop_
_entity.id
_entity.type
_entity.pdbx_description
1 polymer ?
#
loop_
_entity_poly.entity_id
_entity_poly.type
_entity_poly.pdbx_seq_one_letter_code
_entity_poly.pdbx_strand_id
1 'polypeptide(L)'
;MSLTTRIEQDYIAAYKAKDALRLGVLRLLKTAAKNLQVELMRPVTDEELATVVQKQAKQRQDSIEQFTAANRPDLAEKEAAELSILKDYLPEPLSEEELAAAIDAAIAALGVTNMSGMGKVIQSVMGDYKGRVDGKAVSAAVKARLS
;
A
#
# COMPACT_ATOMS: atom_id res chain seq x y z
N MET A 1 13.57 -11.64 9.81
CA MET A 1 14.27 -10.35 9.53
C MET A 1 13.25 -9.22 9.57
N SER A 2 13.56 -8.16 10.27
CA SER A 2 12.65 -7.02 10.34
C SER A 2 12.60 -6.28 8.99
N LEU A 3 11.51 -5.56 8.76
CA LEU A 3 11.36 -4.75 7.54
C LEU A 3 12.43 -3.65 7.48
N THR A 4 12.76 -3.04 8.61
CA THR A 4 13.83 -2.04 8.73
C THR A 4 15.16 -2.63 8.27
N THR A 5 15.53 -3.81 8.77
CA THR A 5 16.78 -4.48 8.42
C THR A 5 16.81 -4.83 6.93
N ARG A 6 15.70 -5.32 6.40
CA ARG A 6 15.59 -5.66 4.99
C ARG A 6 15.81 -4.44 4.09
N ILE A 7 15.18 -3.33 4.41
CA ILE A 7 15.35 -2.07 3.66
C ILE A 7 16.80 -1.59 3.73
N GLU A 8 17.43 -1.65 4.91
CA GLU A 8 18.84 -1.28 5.08
C GLU A 8 19.77 -2.13 4.21
N GLN A 9 19.58 -3.45 4.22
CA GLN A 9 20.38 -4.35 3.41
C GLN A 9 20.19 -4.13 1.91
N ASP A 10 18.95 -3.93 1.49
CA ASP A 10 18.62 -3.66 0.10
C ASP A 10 19.18 -2.31 -0.37
N TYR A 11 19.19 -1.31 0.51
CA TYR A 11 19.82 -0.02 0.23
C TYR A 11 21.32 -0.19 -0.03
N ILE A 12 22.01 -0.94 0.82
CA ILE A 12 23.45 -1.20 0.65
C ILE A 12 23.70 -1.95 -0.66
N ALA A 13 22.89 -2.96 -0.96
CA ALA A 13 23.02 -3.73 -2.21
C ALA A 13 22.79 -2.84 -3.44
N ALA A 14 21.78 -1.98 -3.41
CA ALA A 14 21.51 -1.04 -4.49
C ALA A 14 22.64 -0.02 -4.68
N TYR A 15 23.23 0.44 -3.59
CA TYR A 15 24.38 1.33 -3.64
C TYR A 15 25.57 0.67 -4.31
N LYS A 16 25.89 -0.56 -3.91
CA LYS A 16 27.00 -1.33 -4.50
C LYS A 16 26.76 -1.66 -5.97
N ALA A 17 25.52 -1.96 -6.35
CA ALA A 17 25.12 -2.25 -7.72
C ALA A 17 24.99 -1.01 -8.59
N LYS A 18 25.04 0.19 -8.02
CA LYS A 18 24.82 1.47 -8.70
C LYS A 18 23.43 1.54 -9.33
N ASP A 19 22.44 0.92 -8.68
CA ASP A 19 21.04 0.95 -9.10
C ASP A 19 20.39 2.26 -8.61
N ALA A 20 20.48 3.29 -9.45
CA ALA A 20 20.05 4.63 -9.10
C ALA A 20 18.55 4.71 -8.78
N LEU A 21 17.71 3.97 -9.53
CA LEU A 21 16.26 3.97 -9.33
C LEU A 21 15.90 3.36 -7.97
N ARG A 22 16.42 2.18 -7.69
CA ARG A 22 16.17 1.48 -6.42
C ARG A 22 16.74 2.26 -5.25
N LEU A 23 17.93 2.80 -5.41
CA LEU A 23 18.59 3.62 -4.39
C LEU A 23 17.73 4.83 -4.01
N GLY A 24 17.17 5.52 -5.01
CA GLY A 24 16.30 6.68 -4.78
C GLY A 24 15.04 6.33 -4.00
N VAL A 25 14.38 5.23 -4.36
CA VAL A 25 13.18 4.76 -3.66
C VAL A 25 13.50 4.38 -2.21
N LEU A 26 14.56 3.61 -2.01
CA LEU A 26 14.96 3.16 -0.67
C LEU A 26 15.43 4.32 0.21
N ARG A 27 16.07 5.33 -0.38
CA ARG A 27 16.46 6.54 0.34
C ARG A 27 15.25 7.29 0.89
N LEU A 28 14.18 7.42 0.10
CA LEU A 28 12.94 8.04 0.53
C LEU A 28 12.26 7.24 1.66
N LEU A 29 12.28 5.92 1.56
CA LEU A 29 11.75 5.06 2.63
C LEU A 29 12.54 5.22 3.93
N LYS A 30 13.85 5.23 3.84
CA LYS A 30 14.73 5.41 5.01
C LYS A 30 14.50 6.77 5.67
N THR A 31 14.37 7.82 4.87
CA THR A 31 14.10 9.17 5.37
C THR A 31 12.75 9.23 6.07
N ALA A 32 11.72 8.67 5.47
CA ALA A 32 10.37 8.64 6.05
C ALA A 32 10.36 7.83 7.37
N ALA A 33 11.04 6.70 7.40
CA ALA A 33 11.18 5.87 8.59
C ALA A 33 11.89 6.61 9.72
N LYS A 34 12.98 7.31 9.39
CA LYS A 34 13.73 8.11 10.36
C LYS A 34 12.90 9.25 10.93
N ASN A 35 12.17 9.96 10.07
CA ASN A 35 11.29 11.03 10.50
C ASN A 35 10.20 10.52 11.45
N LEU A 36 9.61 9.37 11.13
CA LEU A 36 8.62 8.74 12.00
C LEU A 36 9.22 8.31 13.34
N GLN A 37 10.43 7.75 13.32
CA GLN A 37 11.13 7.37 14.54
C GLN A 37 11.36 8.59 15.46
N VAL A 38 11.75 9.72 14.90
CA VAL A 38 11.93 10.97 15.65
C VAL A 38 10.61 11.46 16.24
N GLU A 39 9.54 11.44 15.44
CA GLU A 39 8.20 11.82 15.88
C GLU A 39 7.70 10.95 17.04
N LEU A 40 7.87 9.64 16.92
CA LEU A 40 7.44 8.68 17.94
C LEU A 40 8.37 8.59 19.14
N MET A 41 9.59 9.06 19.01
CA MET A 41 10.64 8.99 20.05
C MET A 41 10.96 7.55 20.47
N ARG A 42 10.83 6.60 19.55
CA ARG A 42 11.15 5.19 19.72
C ARG A 42 11.39 4.53 18.36
N PRO A 43 11.96 3.31 18.30
CA PRO A 43 12.09 2.60 17.04
C PRO A 43 10.75 2.35 16.37
N VAL A 44 10.74 2.40 15.04
CA VAL A 44 9.55 2.14 14.22
C VAL A 44 9.31 0.62 14.16
N THR A 45 8.07 0.20 14.36
CA THR A 45 7.68 -1.21 14.21
C THR A 45 7.54 -1.56 12.74
N ASP A 46 7.56 -2.86 12.42
CA ASP A 46 7.34 -3.33 11.04
C ASP A 46 5.97 -2.91 10.52
N GLU A 47 4.94 -2.96 11.36
CA GLU A 47 3.59 -2.54 10.99
C GLU A 47 3.54 -1.04 10.64
N GLU A 48 4.19 -0.21 11.45
CA GLU A 48 4.26 1.23 11.21
C GLU A 48 5.03 1.52 9.92
N LEU A 49 6.13 0.81 9.69
CA LEU A 49 6.93 0.97 8.47
C LEU A 49 6.16 0.50 7.24
N ALA A 50 5.41 -0.59 7.33
CA ALA A 50 4.54 -1.05 6.25
C ALA A 50 3.50 0.00 5.87
N THR A 51 2.96 0.72 6.85
CA THR A 51 2.03 1.83 6.62
C THR A 51 2.71 2.98 5.85
N VAL A 52 3.96 3.28 6.16
CA VAL A 52 4.75 4.27 5.42
C VAL A 52 4.94 3.84 3.97
N VAL A 53 5.31 2.57 3.75
CA VAL A 53 5.47 2.01 2.40
C VAL A 53 4.16 2.10 1.62
N GLN A 54 3.06 1.73 2.23
CA GLN A 54 1.73 1.77 1.62
C GLN A 54 1.34 3.19 1.22
N LYS A 55 1.61 4.16 2.05
CA LYS A 55 1.35 5.58 1.76
C LYS A 55 2.14 6.05 0.55
N GLN A 56 3.42 5.72 0.48
CA GLN A 56 4.26 6.09 -0.66
C GLN A 56 3.81 5.37 -1.94
N ALA A 57 3.41 4.10 -1.83
CA ALA A 57 2.88 3.35 -2.96
C ALA A 57 1.60 4.00 -3.52
N LYS A 58 0.70 4.44 -2.64
CA LYS A 58 -0.51 5.14 -3.04
C LYS A 58 -0.20 6.47 -3.72
N GLN A 59 0.75 7.23 -3.21
CA GLN A 59 1.19 8.48 -3.84
C GLN A 59 1.73 8.23 -5.25
N ARG A 60 2.48 7.15 -5.46
CA ARG A 60 2.97 6.76 -6.78
C ARG A 60 1.82 6.40 -7.72
N GLN A 61 0.83 5.66 -7.22
CA GLN A 61 -0.35 5.28 -8.00
C GLN A 61 -1.14 6.51 -8.45
N ASP A 62 -1.34 7.48 -7.55
CA ASP A 62 -2.02 8.73 -7.88
C ASP A 62 -1.22 9.53 -8.93
N SER A 63 0.11 9.56 -8.81
CA SER A 63 0.98 10.22 -9.79
C SER A 63 0.90 9.56 -11.16
N ILE A 64 0.87 8.23 -11.22
CA ILE A 64 0.71 7.48 -12.47
C ILE A 64 -0.59 7.88 -13.17
N GLU A 65 -1.69 7.94 -12.43
CA GLU A 65 -2.99 8.34 -12.96
C GLU A 65 -2.95 9.77 -13.51
N GLN A 66 -2.35 10.69 -12.77
CA GLN A 66 -2.24 12.09 -13.20
C GLN A 66 -1.36 12.25 -14.44
N PHE A 67 -0.21 11.59 -14.49
CA PHE A 67 0.68 11.67 -15.65
C PHE A 67 0.07 11.00 -16.87
N THR A 68 -0.66 9.92 -16.70
CA THR A 68 -1.38 9.27 -17.80
C THR A 68 -2.46 10.21 -18.35
N ALA A 69 -3.24 10.85 -17.48
CA ALA A 69 -4.27 11.80 -17.87
C ALA A 69 -3.66 13.05 -18.57
N ALA A 70 -2.46 13.44 -18.18
CA ALA A 70 -1.74 14.57 -18.76
C ALA A 70 -0.98 14.20 -20.06
N ASN A 71 -1.12 12.96 -20.53
CA ASN A 71 -0.43 12.44 -21.71
C ASN A 71 1.11 12.51 -21.58
N ARG A 72 1.60 12.14 -20.39
CA ARG A 72 3.04 12.08 -20.08
C ARG A 72 3.43 10.64 -19.73
N PRO A 73 3.46 9.73 -20.72
CA PRO A 73 3.78 8.32 -20.46
C PRO A 73 5.21 8.12 -19.93
N ASP A 74 6.15 8.99 -20.28
CA ASP A 74 7.52 8.98 -19.77
C ASP A 74 7.57 9.09 -18.25
N LEU A 75 6.80 10.02 -17.68
CA LEU A 75 6.72 10.22 -16.24
C LEU A 75 5.89 9.13 -15.55
N ALA A 76 4.81 8.66 -16.19
CA ALA A 76 4.00 7.56 -15.67
C ALA A 76 4.82 6.27 -15.56
N GLU A 77 5.65 5.96 -16.57
CA GLU A 77 6.51 4.77 -16.56
C GLU A 77 7.55 4.82 -15.43
N LYS A 78 8.13 5.99 -15.20
CA LYS A 78 9.08 6.18 -14.09
C LYS A 78 8.42 5.92 -12.74
N GLU A 79 7.24 6.49 -12.52
CA GLU A 79 6.48 6.27 -11.28
C GLU A 79 6.08 4.80 -11.13
N ALA A 80 5.70 4.13 -12.22
CA ALA A 80 5.35 2.71 -12.20
C ALA A 80 6.55 1.84 -11.82
N ALA A 81 7.74 2.16 -12.31
CA ALA A 81 8.96 1.45 -11.94
C ALA A 81 9.29 1.62 -10.45
N GLU A 82 9.13 2.83 -9.92
CA GLU A 82 9.31 3.12 -8.50
C GLU A 82 8.27 2.39 -7.65
N LEU A 83 7.01 2.35 -8.09
CA LEU A 83 5.94 1.62 -7.43
C LEU A 83 6.23 0.12 -7.35
N SER A 84 6.77 -0.46 -8.41
CA SER A 84 7.14 -1.87 -8.44
C SER A 84 8.16 -2.21 -7.35
N ILE A 85 9.11 -1.32 -7.09
CA ILE A 85 10.09 -1.49 -6.01
C ILE A 85 9.40 -1.45 -4.64
N LEU A 86 8.49 -0.50 -4.43
CA LEU A 86 7.75 -0.40 -3.17
C LEU A 86 6.89 -1.62 -2.88
N LYS A 87 6.31 -2.23 -3.91
CA LYS A 87 5.47 -3.43 -3.76
C LYS A 87 6.23 -4.62 -3.18
N ASP A 88 7.54 -4.68 -3.37
CA ASP A 88 8.37 -5.75 -2.80
C ASP A 88 8.37 -5.73 -1.25
N TYR A 89 8.01 -4.60 -0.65
CA TYR A 89 7.97 -4.42 0.80
C TYR A 89 6.55 -4.47 1.38
N LEU A 90 5.55 -4.66 0.54
CA LEU A 90 4.15 -4.79 0.95
C LEU A 90 3.75 -6.26 0.97
N PRO A 91 2.78 -6.65 1.83
CA PRO A 91 2.19 -7.96 1.73
C PRO A 91 1.51 -8.13 0.38
N GLU A 92 1.41 -9.38 -0.08
CA GLU A 92 0.74 -9.69 -1.33
C GLU A 92 -0.72 -9.24 -1.26
N PRO A 93 -1.22 -8.49 -2.27
CA PRO A 93 -2.61 -8.05 -2.28
C PRO A 93 -3.57 -9.24 -2.40
N LEU A 94 -4.78 -9.07 -1.86
CA LEU A 94 -5.83 -10.06 -2.03
C LEU A 94 -6.21 -10.17 -3.50
N SER A 95 -6.44 -11.41 -3.96
CA SER A 95 -7.05 -11.64 -5.27
C SER A 95 -8.50 -11.16 -5.25
N GLU A 96 -9.11 -11.01 -6.43
CA GLU A 96 -10.52 -10.66 -6.54
C GLU A 96 -11.42 -11.67 -5.81
N GLU A 97 -11.10 -12.94 -5.91
CA GLU A 97 -11.83 -14.02 -5.22
C GLU A 97 -11.68 -13.91 -3.69
N GLU A 98 -10.46 -13.69 -3.21
CA GLU A 98 -10.20 -13.52 -1.79
C GLU A 98 -10.90 -12.26 -1.24
N LEU A 99 -10.89 -11.17 -2.00
CA LEU A 99 -11.58 -9.94 -1.63
C LEU A 99 -13.08 -10.16 -1.54
N ALA A 100 -13.67 -10.84 -2.54
CA ALA A 100 -15.09 -11.17 -2.54
C ALA A 100 -15.47 -11.99 -1.31
N ALA A 101 -14.69 -13.02 -0.97
CA ALA A 101 -14.92 -13.84 0.20
C ALA A 101 -14.81 -13.05 1.51
N ALA A 102 -13.81 -12.15 1.60
CA ALA A 102 -13.64 -11.29 2.76
C ALA A 102 -14.83 -10.35 2.97
N ILE A 103 -15.35 -9.78 1.88
CA ILE A 103 -16.52 -8.89 1.92
C ILE A 103 -17.75 -9.66 2.36
N ASP A 104 -17.99 -10.83 1.78
CA ASP A 104 -19.14 -11.68 2.14
C ASP A 104 -19.09 -12.08 3.62
N ALA A 105 -17.92 -12.44 4.12
CA ALA A 105 -17.72 -12.78 5.52
C ALA A 105 -17.98 -11.59 6.45
N ALA A 106 -17.55 -10.40 6.07
CA ALA A 106 -17.78 -9.17 6.85
C ALA A 106 -19.27 -8.80 6.87
N ILE A 107 -19.95 -8.91 5.74
CA ILE A 107 -21.39 -8.65 5.64
C ILE A 107 -22.15 -9.61 6.56
N ALA A 108 -21.82 -10.87 6.54
CA ALA A 108 -22.46 -11.88 7.39
C ALA A 108 -22.20 -11.63 8.88
N ALA A 109 -20.94 -11.35 9.23
CA ALA A 109 -20.54 -11.11 10.63
C ALA A 109 -21.18 -9.86 11.22
N LEU A 110 -21.35 -8.79 10.42
CA LEU A 110 -21.92 -7.52 10.85
C LEU A 110 -23.44 -7.46 10.71
N GLY A 111 -24.05 -8.45 10.06
CA GLY A 111 -25.51 -8.48 9.83
C GLY A 111 -26.00 -7.37 8.92
N VAL A 112 -25.15 -6.89 7.99
CA VAL A 112 -25.49 -5.81 7.07
C VAL A 112 -26.35 -6.34 5.92
N THR A 113 -27.44 -5.67 5.59
CA THR A 113 -28.38 -6.11 4.56
C THR A 113 -28.59 -5.09 3.45
N ASN A 114 -28.10 -3.85 3.61
CA ASN A 114 -28.31 -2.77 2.64
C ASN A 114 -27.18 -1.77 2.67
N MET A 115 -27.26 -0.75 1.81
CA MET A 115 -26.23 0.28 1.64
C MET A 115 -25.95 1.11 2.89
N SER A 116 -26.85 1.18 3.85
CA SER A 116 -26.59 1.93 5.08
C SER A 116 -25.47 1.33 5.92
N GLY A 117 -25.18 0.05 5.75
CA GLY A 117 -24.07 -0.65 6.43
C GLY A 117 -22.76 -0.65 5.67
N MET A 118 -22.70 -0.01 4.49
CA MET A 118 -21.51 -0.03 3.63
C MET A 118 -20.25 0.43 4.34
N GLY A 119 -20.32 1.52 5.11
CA GLY A 119 -19.16 2.06 5.82
C GLY A 119 -18.58 1.07 6.83
N LYS A 120 -19.42 0.33 7.53
CA LYS A 120 -18.99 -0.67 8.51
C LYS A 120 -18.26 -1.84 7.84
N VAL A 121 -18.78 -2.30 6.71
CA VAL A 121 -18.17 -3.39 5.94
C VAL A 121 -16.81 -2.97 5.40
N ILE A 122 -16.72 -1.75 4.84
CA ILE A 122 -15.46 -1.22 4.33
C ILE A 122 -14.42 -1.13 5.45
N GLN A 123 -14.78 -0.57 6.61
CA GLN A 123 -13.87 -0.48 7.74
C GLN A 123 -13.38 -1.85 8.22
N SER A 124 -14.27 -2.84 8.28
CA SER A 124 -13.93 -4.19 8.70
C SER A 124 -12.90 -4.83 7.76
N VAL A 125 -13.15 -4.76 6.46
CA VAL A 125 -12.25 -5.35 5.45
C VAL A 125 -10.92 -4.59 5.43
N MET A 126 -10.95 -3.27 5.45
CA MET A 126 -9.72 -2.46 5.46
C MET A 126 -8.86 -2.71 6.70
N GLY A 127 -9.49 -2.94 7.85
CA GLY A 127 -8.78 -3.24 9.10
C GLY A 127 -8.19 -4.63 9.14
N ASP A 128 -8.95 -5.64 8.71
CA ASP A 128 -8.51 -7.04 8.74
C ASP A 128 -7.42 -7.36 7.71
N TYR A 129 -7.43 -6.68 6.57
CA TYR A 129 -6.51 -6.92 5.46
C TYR A 129 -5.66 -5.68 5.16
N LYS A 130 -5.26 -4.97 6.20
CA LYS A 130 -4.47 -3.75 6.10
C LYS A 130 -3.22 -3.95 5.24
N GLY A 131 -3.04 -3.08 4.25
CA GLY A 131 -1.91 -3.16 3.32
C GLY A 131 -2.09 -4.16 2.19
N ARG A 132 -3.16 -4.97 2.20
CA ARG A 132 -3.43 -6.00 1.18
C ARG A 132 -4.63 -5.67 0.29
N VAL A 133 -5.33 -4.60 0.58
CA VAL A 133 -6.52 -4.16 -0.17
C VAL A 133 -6.44 -2.68 -0.49
N ASP A 134 -6.99 -2.31 -1.65
CA ASP A 134 -7.13 -0.92 -2.07
C ASP A 134 -8.54 -0.42 -1.71
N GLY A 135 -8.61 0.75 -1.10
CA GLY A 135 -9.88 1.33 -0.65
C GLY A 135 -10.90 1.52 -1.76
N LYS A 136 -10.46 1.90 -2.96
CA LYS A 136 -11.37 2.05 -4.12
C LYS A 136 -11.95 0.72 -4.55
N ALA A 137 -11.12 -0.33 -4.61
CA ALA A 137 -11.56 -1.67 -4.98
C ALA A 137 -12.54 -2.24 -3.96
N VAL A 138 -12.25 -2.05 -2.67
CA VAL A 138 -13.14 -2.47 -1.58
C VAL A 138 -14.48 -1.76 -1.66
N SER A 139 -14.47 -0.44 -1.82
CA SER A 139 -15.71 0.35 -1.92
C SER A 139 -16.57 -0.08 -3.10
N ALA A 140 -15.98 -0.27 -4.26
CA ALA A 140 -16.69 -0.71 -5.46
C ALA A 140 -17.30 -2.10 -5.27
N ALA A 141 -16.54 -3.04 -4.69
CA ALA A 141 -17.00 -4.40 -4.45
C ALA A 141 -18.12 -4.47 -3.40
N VAL A 142 -18.01 -3.70 -2.32
CA VAL A 142 -19.05 -3.62 -1.28
C VAL A 142 -20.33 -3.01 -1.86
N LYS A 143 -20.20 -1.93 -2.62
CA LYS A 143 -21.35 -1.29 -3.27
C LYS A 143 -22.09 -2.26 -4.19
N ALA A 144 -21.35 -3.04 -4.98
CA ALA A 144 -21.95 -4.03 -5.89
C ALA A 144 -22.72 -5.12 -5.12
N ARG A 145 -22.27 -5.47 -3.90
CA ARG A 145 -22.92 -6.50 -3.07
C ARG A 145 -24.16 -6.00 -2.35
N LEU A 146 -24.21 -4.72 -1.99
CA LEU A 146 -25.27 -4.14 -1.15
C LEU A 146 -26.33 -3.36 -1.95
N SER A 147 -26.09 -3.12 -3.21
CA SER A 147 -27.06 -2.41 -4.07
C SER A 147 -28.02 -3.34 -4.81
#